data_95a42cda37b8c2ae90823bbe62ed1a92
#
_entry.id   95a42cda37b8c2ae90823bbe62ed1a92
#
_cell.length_a   1.000
_cell.length_b   1.000
_cell.length_c   1.000
_cell.angle_alpha   90.00
_cell.angle_beta   90.00
_cell.angle_gamma   90.00
#
_symmetry.space_group_name_H-M   'P 1'
#
loop_
_entity.id
_entity.type
_entity.pdbx_description
1 polymer ?
#
loop_
_entity_poly.entity_id
_entity_poly.type
_entity_poly.pdbx_seq_one_letter_code
_entity_poly.pdbx_strand_id
1 'polypeptide(L)'
;FQKCSIDTYLATGLEFLKTVERPPLDEYILRRNNLAKALVADGIDAFVVEPGYTFSYYANVTQPDWEPEERPFLMVIRPSKLPNGDVIANTSFLVPHFEEIRARLLNMPFPEEISTITYEEHWNPYITLWESPIWGETLSPILMVDEEMRDFIARGLSLNAFDVVGLSGEVEAVRQIKTERELGILKAVNTGTVEAIRAMRKCLYHGVTENEVAEVLDNTVRAAGMDPFFDIVEFGKQAALPHGGHDGTATLKPGDFVLIDVGAHLYGYSSDVCRTFYPPFFPNPPPPEYNVTEKLKVWQLVLDAQAASVKQMVPNGTASAVDLAARGVIEAAGYGDEFTHRLGHSIGIKAHESPYLNKGNFEAILRPGMVFTSEPGVYVLNQFGVRHEDILVVREDGEAENISGGSARSPWEP
;
A
#
# COMPACT_ATOMS: atom_id res chain seq x y z
N PHE A 1 -6.82 6.62 28.68
CA PHE A 1 -6.00 6.96 27.53
C PHE A 1 -6.82 6.86 26.25
N GLN A 2 -7.40 5.70 25.91
CA GLN A 2 -8.17 5.45 24.69
C GLN A 2 -9.30 6.47 24.46
N LYS A 3 -10.13 6.75 25.49
CA LYS A 3 -11.19 7.77 25.36
C LYS A 3 -10.64 9.14 24.98
N CYS A 4 -9.51 9.58 25.55
CA CYS A 4 -8.86 10.83 25.19
C CYS A 4 -8.43 10.85 23.71
N SER A 5 -7.80 9.76 23.23
CA SER A 5 -7.35 9.65 21.84
C SER A 5 -8.53 9.73 20.85
N ILE A 6 -9.57 8.92 21.07
CA ILE A 6 -10.75 8.88 20.21
C ILE A 6 -11.49 10.22 20.23
N ASP A 7 -11.77 10.79 21.40
CA ASP A 7 -12.46 12.08 21.51
C ASP A 7 -11.68 13.19 20.80
N THR A 8 -10.34 13.23 20.95
CA THR A 8 -9.47 14.21 20.30
C THR A 8 -9.48 14.04 18.79
N TYR A 9 -9.46 12.79 18.30
CA TYR A 9 -9.49 12.48 16.88
C TYR A 9 -10.83 12.87 16.25
N LEU A 10 -11.94 12.47 16.85
CA LEU A 10 -13.29 12.79 16.36
C LEU A 10 -13.57 14.31 16.42
N ALA A 11 -12.97 15.02 17.35
CA ALA A 11 -13.09 16.49 17.44
C ALA A 11 -12.47 17.23 16.24
N THR A 12 -11.64 16.59 15.41
CA THR A 12 -11.17 17.16 14.13
C THR A 12 -12.29 17.30 13.09
N GLY A 13 -13.44 16.65 13.33
CA GLY A 13 -14.58 16.60 12.42
C GLY A 13 -14.40 15.66 11.23
N LEU A 14 -13.27 14.95 11.17
CA LEU A 14 -12.92 13.96 10.13
C LEU A 14 -13.16 14.51 8.70
N GLU A 15 -12.76 15.76 8.45
CA GLU A 15 -13.01 16.47 7.19
C GLU A 15 -12.48 15.71 5.96
N PHE A 16 -11.39 14.96 6.14
CA PHE A 16 -10.79 14.14 5.10
C PHE A 16 -11.68 12.99 4.60
N LEU A 17 -12.70 12.57 5.36
CA LEU A 17 -13.66 11.55 4.95
C LEU A 17 -14.88 12.12 4.20
N LYS A 18 -15.16 13.41 4.32
CA LYS A 18 -16.42 14.00 3.83
C LYS A 18 -16.55 14.02 2.31
N THR A 19 -15.46 13.97 1.59
CA THR A 19 -15.41 14.06 0.12
C THR A 19 -15.03 12.74 -0.55
N VAL A 20 -14.94 11.64 0.22
CA VAL A 20 -14.44 10.36 -0.27
C VAL A 20 -15.54 9.32 -0.25
N GLU A 21 -15.74 8.68 -1.40
CA GLU A 21 -16.75 7.64 -1.59
C GLU A 21 -16.10 6.33 -2.05
N ARG A 22 -16.80 5.22 -1.83
CA ARG A 22 -16.40 3.92 -2.38
C ARG A 22 -16.33 3.99 -3.90
N PRO A 23 -15.38 3.28 -4.55
CA PRO A 23 -15.33 3.22 -6.00
C PRO A 23 -16.67 2.74 -6.57
N PRO A 24 -17.30 3.51 -7.47
CA PRO A 24 -18.55 3.11 -8.11
C PRO A 24 -18.31 2.13 -9.27
N LEU A 25 -19.38 1.58 -9.85
CA LEU A 25 -19.32 0.60 -10.93
C LEU A 25 -18.47 1.06 -12.13
N ASP A 26 -18.57 2.33 -12.52
CA ASP A 26 -17.83 2.89 -13.65
C ASP A 26 -16.32 2.88 -13.43
N GLU A 27 -15.85 3.03 -12.19
CA GLU A 27 -14.43 2.91 -11.83
C GLU A 27 -13.92 1.48 -12.06
N TYR A 28 -14.67 0.45 -11.66
CA TYR A 28 -14.29 -0.94 -11.90
C TYR A 28 -14.31 -1.31 -13.39
N ILE A 29 -15.24 -0.77 -14.14
CA ILE A 29 -15.28 -0.92 -15.61
C ILE A 29 -14.03 -0.28 -16.23
N LEU A 30 -13.69 0.94 -15.80
CA LEU A 30 -12.48 1.64 -16.28
C LEU A 30 -11.22 0.83 -16.01
N ARG A 31 -11.03 0.31 -14.79
CA ARG A 31 -9.88 -0.50 -14.40
C ARG A 31 -9.73 -1.74 -15.29
N ARG A 32 -10.80 -2.50 -15.45
CA ARG A 32 -10.79 -3.70 -16.33
C ARG A 32 -10.53 -3.34 -17.79
N ASN A 33 -11.08 -2.24 -18.29
CA ASN A 33 -10.83 -1.81 -19.67
C ASN A 33 -9.38 -1.31 -19.87
N ASN A 34 -8.80 -0.65 -18.89
CA ASN A 34 -7.37 -0.26 -18.93
C ASN A 34 -6.48 -1.52 -18.93
N LEU A 35 -6.81 -2.52 -18.11
CA LEU A 35 -6.13 -3.81 -18.15
C LEU A 35 -6.25 -4.48 -19.51
N ALA A 36 -7.45 -4.51 -20.11
CA ALA A 36 -7.65 -5.09 -21.44
C ALA A 36 -6.79 -4.43 -22.53
N LYS A 37 -6.63 -3.09 -22.46
CA LYS A 37 -5.74 -2.35 -23.37
C LYS A 37 -4.27 -2.70 -23.15
N ALA A 38 -3.85 -2.83 -21.89
CA ALA A 38 -2.49 -3.22 -21.52
C ALA A 38 -2.17 -4.66 -22.00
N LEU A 39 -3.12 -5.59 -21.86
CA LEU A 39 -2.97 -6.96 -22.37
C LEU A 39 -2.73 -6.98 -23.88
N VAL A 40 -3.45 -6.14 -24.64
CA VAL A 40 -3.22 -6.01 -26.10
C VAL A 40 -1.83 -5.44 -26.39
N ALA A 41 -1.37 -4.45 -25.62
CA ALA A 41 -0.06 -3.83 -25.80
C ALA A 41 1.08 -4.83 -25.52
N ASP A 42 0.93 -5.68 -24.50
CA ASP A 42 1.93 -6.67 -24.12
C ASP A 42 1.80 -8.00 -24.89
N GLY A 43 0.78 -8.15 -25.76
CA GLY A 43 0.54 -9.37 -26.54
C GLY A 43 0.08 -10.57 -25.69
N ILE A 44 -0.65 -10.31 -24.61
CA ILE A 44 -1.16 -11.29 -23.65
C ILE A 44 -2.65 -11.56 -23.92
N ASP A 45 -3.04 -12.85 -23.92
CA ASP A 45 -4.43 -13.26 -24.21
C ASP A 45 -5.37 -13.07 -23.00
N ALA A 46 -4.85 -13.26 -21.78
CA ALA A 46 -5.65 -13.03 -20.56
C ALA A 46 -4.77 -12.73 -19.34
N PHE A 47 -5.37 -11.98 -18.41
CA PHE A 47 -4.86 -11.84 -17.05
C PHE A 47 -5.68 -12.72 -16.11
N VAL A 48 -5.01 -13.53 -15.28
CA VAL A 48 -5.65 -14.49 -14.38
C VAL A 48 -5.26 -14.21 -12.96
N VAL A 49 -6.26 -14.06 -12.09
CA VAL A 49 -6.05 -13.77 -10.66
C VAL A 49 -6.96 -14.62 -9.79
N GLU A 50 -6.49 -14.97 -8.60
CA GLU A 50 -7.29 -15.56 -7.52
C GLU A 50 -7.66 -14.51 -6.47
N PRO A 51 -8.63 -14.77 -5.55
CA PRO A 51 -9.02 -13.81 -4.51
C PRO A 51 -7.84 -13.31 -3.70
N GLY A 52 -7.70 -12.00 -3.63
CA GLY A 52 -6.62 -11.26 -3.01
C GLY A 52 -6.72 -9.77 -3.33
N TYR A 53 -5.67 -9.01 -3.12
CA TYR A 53 -5.67 -7.57 -3.37
C TYR A 53 -6.00 -7.22 -4.83
N THR A 54 -5.38 -7.90 -5.80
CA THR A 54 -5.61 -7.64 -7.23
C THR A 54 -7.01 -8.05 -7.67
N PHE A 55 -7.54 -9.15 -7.16
CA PHE A 55 -8.93 -9.53 -7.41
C PHE A 55 -9.90 -8.48 -6.85
N SER A 56 -9.65 -7.99 -5.64
CA SER A 56 -10.43 -6.90 -5.02
C SER A 56 -10.38 -5.61 -5.85
N TYR A 57 -9.23 -5.26 -6.42
CA TYR A 57 -9.06 -4.10 -7.28
C TYR A 57 -9.97 -4.13 -8.52
N TYR A 58 -10.16 -5.32 -9.12
CA TYR A 58 -10.96 -5.47 -10.34
C TYR A 58 -12.42 -5.89 -10.10
N ALA A 59 -12.72 -6.55 -8.99
CA ALA A 59 -14.03 -7.15 -8.73
C ALA A 59 -14.61 -6.89 -7.32
N ASN A 60 -13.96 -6.09 -6.48
CA ASN A 60 -14.41 -5.73 -5.13
C ASN A 60 -14.73 -6.95 -4.23
N VAL A 61 -13.97 -8.04 -4.38
CA VAL A 61 -14.06 -9.21 -3.51
C VAL A 61 -12.80 -9.27 -2.68
N THR A 62 -12.94 -9.18 -1.38
CA THR A 62 -11.83 -9.24 -0.43
C THR A 62 -11.57 -10.69 0.02
N GLN A 63 -10.42 -10.92 0.64
CA GLN A 63 -10.10 -12.25 1.17
C GLN A 63 -11.13 -12.76 2.21
N PRO A 64 -11.70 -11.93 3.12
CA PRO A 64 -12.81 -12.36 3.97
C PRO A 64 -14.09 -12.74 3.22
N ASP A 65 -14.36 -12.18 2.04
CA ASP A 65 -15.52 -12.55 1.23
C ASP A 65 -15.35 -13.92 0.57
N TRP A 66 -14.11 -14.23 0.18
CA TRP A 66 -13.71 -15.50 -0.41
C TRP A 66 -12.27 -15.87 -0.04
N GLU A 67 -12.12 -16.69 0.98
CA GLU A 67 -10.81 -17.20 1.37
C GLU A 67 -10.31 -18.23 0.33
N PRO A 68 -9.06 -18.07 -0.18
CA PRO A 68 -8.50 -19.00 -1.16
C PRO A 68 -8.31 -20.40 -0.56
N GLU A 69 -8.92 -21.39 -1.20
CA GLU A 69 -8.85 -22.83 -0.85
C GLU A 69 -8.02 -23.61 -1.89
N GLU A 70 -7.96 -24.93 -1.75
CA GLU A 70 -7.35 -25.83 -2.75
C GLU A 70 -8.16 -25.90 -4.07
N ARG A 71 -9.42 -25.49 -4.04
CA ARG A 71 -10.30 -25.39 -5.22
C ARG A 71 -10.15 -24.02 -5.84
N PRO A 72 -9.58 -23.89 -7.05
CA PRO A 72 -9.39 -22.56 -7.65
C PRO A 72 -10.70 -21.83 -7.91
N PHE A 73 -10.80 -20.59 -7.42
CA PHE A 73 -11.72 -19.56 -7.89
C PHE A 73 -10.90 -18.50 -8.59
N LEU A 74 -11.01 -18.42 -9.93
CA LEU A 74 -10.16 -17.56 -10.73
C LEU A 74 -11.00 -16.56 -11.52
N MET A 75 -10.60 -15.30 -11.52
CA MET A 75 -11.09 -14.31 -12.47
C MET A 75 -10.16 -14.28 -13.67
N VAL A 76 -10.72 -14.43 -14.87
CA VAL A 76 -10.03 -14.42 -16.15
C VAL A 76 -10.49 -13.21 -16.95
N ILE A 77 -9.61 -12.23 -17.12
CA ILE A 77 -9.89 -10.97 -17.83
C ILE A 77 -9.19 -11.03 -19.19
N ARG A 78 -9.95 -10.93 -20.28
CA ARG A 78 -9.47 -10.97 -21.66
C ARG A 78 -9.78 -9.70 -22.40
N PRO A 79 -8.94 -9.25 -23.34
CA PRO A 79 -9.29 -8.14 -24.21
C PRO A 79 -10.34 -8.56 -25.26
N SER A 80 -11.27 -7.67 -25.56
CA SER A 80 -12.25 -7.81 -26.64
C SER A 80 -12.25 -6.54 -27.48
N LYS A 81 -12.08 -6.68 -28.81
CA LYS A 81 -12.12 -5.53 -29.74
C LYS A 81 -13.54 -5.30 -30.22
N LEU A 82 -14.03 -4.09 -30.05
CA LEU A 82 -15.31 -3.65 -30.58
C LEU A 82 -15.21 -3.27 -32.08
N PRO A 83 -16.33 -3.22 -32.82
CA PRO A 83 -16.34 -2.84 -34.24
C PRO A 83 -15.76 -1.43 -34.53
N ASN A 84 -15.81 -0.52 -33.57
CA ASN A 84 -15.23 0.82 -33.65
C ASN A 84 -13.71 0.87 -33.38
N GLY A 85 -13.12 -0.30 -33.04
CA GLY A 85 -11.69 -0.43 -32.74
C GLY A 85 -11.33 -0.27 -31.25
N ASP A 86 -12.27 0.10 -30.39
CA ASP A 86 -12.05 0.18 -28.95
C ASP A 86 -11.79 -1.21 -28.35
N VAL A 87 -10.98 -1.24 -27.28
CA VAL A 87 -10.69 -2.45 -26.51
C VAL A 87 -11.38 -2.36 -25.16
N ILE A 88 -12.17 -3.36 -24.85
CA ILE A 88 -12.86 -3.52 -23.56
C ILE A 88 -12.49 -4.86 -22.92
N ALA A 89 -12.71 -4.97 -21.61
CA ALA A 89 -12.53 -6.22 -20.89
C ALA A 89 -13.74 -7.16 -21.07
N ASN A 90 -13.43 -8.42 -21.33
CA ASN A 90 -14.37 -9.52 -21.22
C ASN A 90 -13.92 -10.42 -20.06
N THR A 91 -14.75 -10.54 -19.03
CA THR A 91 -14.37 -11.22 -17.78
C THR A 91 -15.21 -12.48 -17.59
N SER A 92 -14.53 -13.58 -17.26
CA SER A 92 -15.15 -14.86 -16.89
C SER A 92 -14.57 -15.37 -15.57
N PHE A 93 -15.30 -16.22 -14.88
CA PHE A 93 -14.88 -16.76 -13.58
C PHE A 93 -14.85 -18.28 -13.65
N LEU A 94 -13.70 -18.88 -13.37
CA LEU A 94 -13.60 -20.32 -13.13
C LEU A 94 -13.99 -20.57 -11.67
N VAL A 95 -14.98 -21.41 -11.43
CA VAL A 95 -15.52 -21.65 -10.09
C VAL A 95 -15.97 -23.13 -9.93
N PRO A 96 -15.79 -23.74 -8.73
CA PRO A 96 -16.38 -25.05 -8.46
C PRO A 96 -17.90 -24.99 -8.65
N HIS A 97 -18.48 -26.01 -9.30
CA HIS A 97 -19.91 -26.02 -9.60
C HIS A 97 -20.79 -25.81 -8.34
N PHE A 98 -20.46 -26.44 -7.23
CA PHE A 98 -21.23 -26.28 -5.99
C PHE A 98 -21.14 -24.88 -5.35
N GLU A 99 -20.14 -24.07 -5.72
CA GLU A 99 -19.95 -22.69 -5.24
C GLU A 99 -20.44 -21.63 -6.26
N GLU A 100 -20.96 -22.03 -7.41
CA GLU A 100 -21.38 -21.08 -8.46
C GLU A 100 -22.39 -20.05 -7.95
N ILE A 101 -23.40 -20.50 -7.18
CA ILE A 101 -24.42 -19.60 -6.60
C ILE A 101 -23.78 -18.62 -5.63
N ARG A 102 -22.81 -19.07 -4.79
CA ARG A 102 -22.09 -18.21 -3.88
C ARG A 102 -21.31 -17.15 -4.63
N ALA A 103 -20.61 -17.50 -5.71
CA ALA A 103 -19.87 -16.57 -6.55
C ALA A 103 -20.79 -15.47 -7.14
N ARG A 104 -22.00 -15.83 -7.60
CA ARG A 104 -22.99 -14.88 -8.09
C ARG A 104 -23.55 -13.95 -7.01
N LEU A 105 -23.59 -14.39 -5.75
CA LEU A 105 -24.07 -13.61 -4.61
C LEU A 105 -23.03 -12.62 -4.06
N LEU A 106 -21.79 -12.64 -4.53
CA LEU A 106 -20.74 -11.68 -4.09
C LEU A 106 -21.00 -10.22 -4.50
N ASN A 107 -22.04 -9.95 -5.30
CA ASN A 107 -22.40 -8.60 -5.78
C ASN A 107 -21.20 -7.86 -6.39
N MET A 108 -20.39 -8.55 -7.16
CA MET A 108 -19.24 -7.96 -7.85
C MET A 108 -19.70 -6.84 -8.80
N PRO A 109 -18.92 -5.75 -8.95
CA PRO A 109 -19.31 -4.58 -9.73
C PRO A 109 -19.23 -4.85 -11.25
N PHE A 110 -20.17 -5.63 -11.76
CA PHE A 110 -20.40 -5.89 -13.18
C PHE A 110 -21.76 -5.33 -13.60
N PRO A 111 -21.86 -4.77 -14.83
CA PRO A 111 -23.14 -4.23 -15.32
C PRO A 111 -24.16 -5.31 -15.63
N GLU A 112 -23.70 -6.53 -15.89
CA GLU A 112 -24.50 -7.69 -16.22
C GLU A 112 -24.14 -8.87 -15.31
N GLU A 113 -24.91 -9.95 -15.40
CA GLU A 113 -24.62 -11.17 -14.67
C GLU A 113 -23.24 -11.73 -15.07
N ILE A 114 -22.46 -12.16 -14.07
CA ILE A 114 -21.10 -12.71 -14.31
C ILE A 114 -21.13 -13.98 -15.16
N SER A 115 -20.16 -14.10 -16.06
CA SER A 115 -19.93 -15.31 -16.85
C SER A 115 -19.13 -16.32 -16.04
N THR A 116 -19.68 -17.50 -15.80
CA THR A 116 -19.03 -18.57 -15.03
C THR A 116 -18.63 -19.76 -15.93
N ILE A 117 -17.48 -20.35 -15.61
CA ILE A 117 -16.98 -21.63 -16.15
C ILE A 117 -16.91 -22.54 -14.93
N THR A 118 -17.81 -23.54 -14.89
CA THR A 118 -17.91 -24.41 -13.71
C THR A 118 -17.17 -25.73 -13.92
N TYR A 119 -16.58 -26.26 -12.86
CA TYR A 119 -15.94 -27.57 -12.83
C TYR A 119 -16.42 -28.38 -11.63
N GLU A 120 -16.52 -29.71 -11.83
CA GLU A 120 -16.84 -30.66 -10.76
C GLU A 120 -15.58 -30.95 -9.93
N GLU A 121 -15.72 -31.27 -8.64
CA GLU A 121 -14.59 -31.46 -7.72
C GLU A 121 -13.60 -32.56 -8.16
N HIS A 122 -14.05 -33.53 -8.98
CA HIS A 122 -13.22 -34.61 -9.52
C HIS A 122 -12.64 -34.28 -10.90
N TRP A 123 -12.90 -33.10 -11.47
CA TRP A 123 -12.32 -32.66 -12.74
C TRP A 123 -11.02 -31.90 -12.50
N ASN A 124 -10.21 -31.80 -13.56
CA ASN A 124 -9.08 -30.87 -13.56
C ASN A 124 -9.60 -29.48 -13.94
N PRO A 125 -9.58 -28.51 -13.01
CA PRO A 125 -10.13 -27.17 -13.27
C PRO A 125 -9.40 -26.44 -14.42
N TYR A 126 -8.11 -26.70 -14.61
CA TYR A 126 -7.30 -26.06 -15.64
C TYR A 126 -7.62 -26.61 -17.03
N ILE A 127 -7.90 -27.90 -17.16
CA ILE A 127 -8.43 -28.51 -18.42
C ILE A 127 -9.80 -27.90 -18.70
N THR A 128 -10.70 -27.83 -17.71
CA THR A 128 -12.02 -27.20 -17.86
C THR A 128 -11.92 -25.75 -18.36
N LEU A 129 -10.97 -25.00 -17.82
CA LEU A 129 -10.72 -23.63 -18.30
C LEU A 129 -10.21 -23.64 -19.74
N TRP A 130 -9.28 -24.52 -20.09
CA TRP A 130 -8.72 -24.60 -21.44
C TRP A 130 -9.75 -25.03 -22.48
N GLU A 131 -10.60 -26.02 -22.17
CA GLU A 131 -11.66 -26.48 -23.04
C GLU A 131 -12.85 -25.53 -23.18
N SER A 132 -12.87 -24.47 -22.38
CA SER A 132 -13.97 -23.50 -22.39
C SER A 132 -14.01 -22.72 -23.72
N PRO A 133 -15.19 -22.32 -24.19
CA PRO A 133 -15.34 -21.61 -25.47
C PRO A 133 -14.78 -20.19 -25.46
N ILE A 134 -14.31 -19.70 -24.32
CA ILE A 134 -13.79 -18.33 -24.21
C ILE A 134 -12.54 -18.09 -25.06
N TRP A 135 -11.76 -19.11 -25.38
CA TRP A 135 -10.51 -18.99 -26.13
C TRP A 135 -10.69 -18.97 -27.65
N GLY A 136 -11.90 -19.28 -28.15
CA GLY A 136 -12.16 -19.36 -29.58
C GLY A 136 -11.26 -20.36 -30.29
N GLU A 137 -10.44 -19.89 -31.23
CA GLU A 137 -9.49 -20.74 -31.99
C GLU A 137 -8.06 -20.76 -31.38
N THR A 138 -7.83 -20.06 -30.26
CA THR A 138 -6.51 -19.98 -29.63
C THR A 138 -6.19 -21.30 -28.92
N LEU A 139 -5.19 -22.04 -29.42
CA LEU A 139 -4.83 -23.37 -28.89
C LEU A 139 -3.89 -23.32 -27.68
N SER A 140 -3.06 -22.29 -27.58
CA SER A 140 -2.11 -22.09 -26.48
C SER A 140 -2.17 -20.63 -26.04
N PRO A 141 -3.19 -20.24 -25.26
CA PRO A 141 -3.31 -18.87 -24.78
C PRO A 141 -2.15 -18.48 -23.86
N ILE A 142 -1.65 -17.25 -24.02
CA ILE A 142 -0.65 -16.66 -23.14
C ILE A 142 -1.38 -16.02 -21.96
N LEU A 143 -1.17 -16.55 -20.76
CA LEU A 143 -1.76 -16.07 -19.53
C LEU A 143 -0.73 -15.32 -18.69
N MET A 144 -1.01 -14.07 -18.37
CA MET A 144 -0.27 -13.38 -17.31
C MET A 144 -0.97 -13.62 -15.97
N VAL A 145 -0.19 -13.97 -14.96
CA VAL A 145 -0.70 -14.21 -13.60
C VAL A 145 -0.21 -13.11 -12.65
N ASP A 146 -0.99 -12.86 -11.61
CA ASP A 146 -0.64 -11.92 -10.56
C ASP A 146 0.61 -12.36 -9.79
N GLU A 147 1.33 -11.41 -9.21
CA GLU A 147 2.53 -11.66 -8.40
C GLU A 147 2.26 -12.52 -7.16
N GLU A 148 1.01 -12.50 -6.65
CA GLU A 148 0.58 -13.28 -5.49
C GLU A 148 -0.10 -14.60 -5.84
N MET A 149 -0.18 -14.95 -7.13
CA MET A 149 -0.75 -16.23 -7.56
C MET A 149 -0.04 -17.39 -6.88
N ARG A 150 -0.79 -18.26 -6.21
CA ARG A 150 -0.21 -19.46 -5.59
C ARG A 150 0.44 -20.37 -6.63
N ASP A 151 1.65 -20.83 -6.34
CA ASP A 151 2.49 -21.60 -7.26
C ASP A 151 1.77 -22.82 -7.86
N PHE A 152 0.97 -23.57 -7.09
CA PHE A 152 0.28 -24.73 -7.61
C PHE A 152 -0.77 -24.38 -8.68
N ILE A 153 -1.37 -23.18 -8.63
CA ILE A 153 -2.30 -22.68 -9.65
C ILE A 153 -1.53 -22.31 -10.91
N ALA A 154 -0.46 -21.52 -10.79
CA ALA A 154 0.38 -21.12 -11.92
C ALA A 154 0.94 -22.36 -12.65
N ARG A 155 1.45 -23.35 -11.90
CA ARG A 155 1.89 -24.62 -12.47
C ARG A 155 0.77 -25.45 -13.05
N GLY A 156 -0.39 -25.46 -12.40
CA GLY A 156 -1.58 -26.14 -12.91
C GLY A 156 -2.01 -25.61 -14.28
N LEU A 157 -1.99 -24.29 -14.46
CA LEU A 157 -2.23 -23.65 -15.75
C LEU A 157 -1.16 -24.02 -16.78
N SER A 158 0.12 -23.88 -16.45
CA SER A 158 1.23 -24.21 -17.37
C SER A 158 1.25 -25.66 -17.84
N LEU A 159 0.83 -26.60 -17.00
CA LEU A 159 0.78 -28.02 -17.35
C LEU A 159 -0.40 -28.38 -18.24
N ASN A 160 -1.35 -27.46 -18.46
CA ASN A 160 -2.60 -27.72 -19.19
C ASN A 160 -2.79 -26.76 -20.39
N ALA A 161 -1.76 -26.68 -21.25
CA ALA A 161 -1.75 -26.01 -22.54
C ALA A 161 -1.82 -24.47 -22.50
N PHE A 162 -1.59 -23.83 -21.36
CA PHE A 162 -1.40 -22.40 -21.28
C PHE A 162 0.11 -22.04 -21.25
N ASP A 163 0.47 -20.94 -21.91
CA ASP A 163 1.78 -20.30 -21.73
C ASP A 163 1.65 -19.26 -20.62
N VAL A 164 2.24 -19.54 -19.43
CA VAL A 164 2.05 -18.73 -18.23
C VAL A 164 3.27 -17.86 -17.99
N VAL A 165 3.03 -16.54 -17.94
CA VAL A 165 4.04 -15.52 -17.65
C VAL A 165 3.70 -14.77 -16.36
N GLY A 166 4.73 -14.24 -15.68
CA GLY A 166 4.56 -13.41 -14.50
C GLY A 166 4.16 -11.97 -14.84
N LEU A 167 3.70 -11.24 -13.84
CA LEU A 167 3.29 -9.85 -13.96
C LEU A 167 4.45 -8.98 -14.47
N SER A 168 4.22 -8.18 -15.50
CA SER A 168 5.21 -7.29 -16.10
C SER A 168 4.57 -6.28 -17.07
N GLY A 169 5.38 -5.38 -17.64
CA GLY A 169 5.02 -4.52 -18.76
C GLY A 169 3.90 -3.50 -18.45
N GLU A 170 3.07 -3.25 -19.45
CA GLU A 170 1.96 -2.31 -19.32
C GLU A 170 0.85 -2.86 -18.40
N VAL A 171 0.71 -4.18 -18.27
CA VAL A 171 -0.24 -4.81 -17.34
C VAL A 171 0.11 -4.47 -15.88
N GLU A 172 1.38 -4.55 -15.51
CA GLU A 172 1.85 -4.14 -14.20
C GLU A 172 1.64 -2.63 -13.96
N ALA A 173 1.87 -1.82 -15.00
CA ALA A 173 1.74 -0.37 -14.95
C ALA A 173 0.28 0.11 -14.70
N VAL A 174 -0.74 -0.70 -15.00
CA VAL A 174 -2.15 -0.34 -14.80
C VAL A 174 -2.44 0.08 -13.36
N ARG A 175 -1.89 -0.62 -12.36
CA ARG A 175 -2.10 -0.30 -10.94
C ARG A 175 -1.15 0.77 -10.41
N GLN A 176 -0.03 0.99 -11.09
CA GLN A 176 0.98 1.97 -10.67
C GLN A 176 0.47 3.40 -10.82
N ILE A 177 -0.30 3.69 -11.89
CA ILE A 177 -0.86 5.01 -12.18
C ILE A 177 -2.28 5.09 -11.62
N LYS A 178 -2.46 5.88 -10.56
CA LYS A 178 -3.72 6.01 -9.85
C LYS A 178 -4.65 7.00 -10.56
N THR A 179 -5.94 6.69 -10.58
CA THR A 179 -6.99 7.62 -10.99
C THR A 179 -7.17 8.72 -9.94
N GLU A 180 -7.80 9.84 -10.29
CA GLU A 180 -8.08 10.92 -9.32
C GLU A 180 -8.98 10.44 -8.16
N ARG A 181 -9.85 9.45 -8.39
CA ARG A 181 -10.65 8.82 -7.32
C ARG A 181 -9.79 8.02 -6.36
N GLU A 182 -8.87 7.22 -6.89
CA GLU A 182 -7.91 6.46 -6.08
C GLU A 182 -7.02 7.41 -5.25
N LEU A 183 -6.53 8.50 -5.86
CA LEU A 183 -5.77 9.54 -5.18
C LEU A 183 -6.58 10.19 -4.05
N GLY A 184 -7.88 10.43 -4.26
CA GLY A 184 -8.78 10.93 -3.21
C GLY A 184 -8.88 9.99 -2.01
N ILE A 185 -9.03 8.67 -2.25
CA ILE A 185 -9.08 7.66 -1.18
C ILE A 185 -7.73 7.55 -0.46
N LEU A 186 -6.61 7.49 -1.20
CA LEU A 186 -5.26 7.44 -0.64
C LEU A 186 -4.99 8.69 0.22
N LYS A 187 -5.36 9.88 -0.25
CA LYS A 187 -5.25 11.12 0.53
C LYS A 187 -6.04 11.05 1.83
N ALA A 188 -7.27 10.53 1.76
CA ALA A 188 -8.12 10.43 2.95
C ALA A 188 -7.56 9.44 3.98
N VAL A 189 -7.21 8.22 3.57
CA VAL A 189 -6.73 7.20 4.51
C VAL A 189 -5.39 7.62 5.14
N ASN A 190 -4.46 8.18 4.36
CA ASN A 190 -3.16 8.63 4.86
C ASN A 190 -3.28 9.85 5.77
N THR A 191 -4.10 10.85 5.40
CA THR A 191 -4.40 11.99 6.28
C THR A 191 -5.03 11.53 7.58
N GLY A 192 -6.01 10.60 7.49
CA GLY A 192 -6.67 10.05 8.67
C GLY A 192 -5.73 9.33 9.62
N THR A 193 -4.79 8.58 9.09
CA THR A 193 -3.78 7.87 9.91
C THR A 193 -2.82 8.83 10.59
N VAL A 194 -2.33 9.88 9.89
CA VAL A 194 -1.50 10.93 10.51
C VAL A 194 -2.26 11.69 11.59
N GLU A 195 -3.51 12.06 11.34
CA GLU A 195 -4.33 12.77 12.35
C GLU A 195 -4.63 11.88 13.57
N ALA A 196 -4.73 10.55 13.40
CA ALA A 196 -4.85 9.62 14.53
C ALA A 196 -3.58 9.63 15.40
N ILE A 197 -2.39 9.58 14.80
CA ILE A 197 -1.11 9.74 15.52
C ILE A 197 -1.07 11.08 16.27
N ARG A 198 -1.44 12.18 15.64
CA ARG A 198 -1.47 13.54 16.23
C ARG A 198 -2.44 13.64 17.40
N ALA A 199 -3.61 13.02 17.28
CA ALA A 199 -4.62 12.99 18.33
C ALA A 199 -4.16 12.14 19.53
N MET A 200 -3.68 10.94 19.28
CA MET A 200 -3.19 10.00 20.29
C MET A 200 -2.00 10.59 21.05
N ARG A 201 -1.04 11.25 20.34
CA ARG A 201 0.10 11.89 20.97
C ARG A 201 -0.28 12.84 22.12
N LYS A 202 -1.35 13.61 21.98
CA LYS A 202 -1.81 14.55 23.01
C LYS A 202 -2.22 13.87 24.31
N CYS A 203 -2.50 12.58 24.25
CA CYS A 203 -2.99 11.76 25.37
C CYS A 203 -1.93 10.86 26.00
N LEU A 204 -0.71 10.83 25.43
CA LEU A 204 0.40 10.04 25.96
C LEU A 204 0.76 10.48 27.37
N TYR A 205 1.09 9.53 28.23
CA TYR A 205 1.52 9.76 29.61
C TYR A 205 2.77 8.94 29.96
N HIS A 206 3.48 9.37 30.98
CA HIS A 206 4.68 8.68 31.47
C HIS A 206 4.33 7.26 31.98
N GLY A 207 5.03 6.25 31.48
CA GLY A 207 4.85 4.86 31.87
C GLY A 207 3.84 4.07 31.03
N VAL A 208 3.20 4.67 29.99
CA VAL A 208 2.42 3.91 29.01
C VAL A 208 3.33 2.92 28.28
N THR A 209 2.83 1.74 27.95
CA THR A 209 3.58 0.72 27.17
C THR A 209 3.38 0.89 25.66
N GLU A 210 4.30 0.34 24.87
CA GLU A 210 4.20 0.31 23.41
C GLU A 210 2.92 -0.41 22.96
N ASN A 211 2.61 -1.57 23.57
CA ASN A 211 1.37 -2.33 23.29
C ASN A 211 0.10 -1.54 23.58
N GLU A 212 0.06 -0.76 24.70
CA GLU A 212 -1.11 0.09 25.00
C GLU A 212 -1.27 1.21 23.98
N VAL A 213 -0.17 1.77 23.44
CA VAL A 213 -0.24 2.79 22.38
C VAL A 213 -0.71 2.20 21.08
N ALA A 214 -0.21 1.03 20.68
CA ALA A 214 -0.64 0.30 19.50
C ALA A 214 -2.15 0.01 19.53
N GLU A 215 -2.64 -0.61 20.61
CA GLU A 215 -4.07 -0.90 20.80
C GLU A 215 -4.95 0.36 20.74
N VAL A 216 -4.52 1.43 21.40
CA VAL A 216 -5.27 2.70 21.39
C VAL A 216 -5.28 3.35 20.01
N LEU A 217 -4.20 3.27 19.27
CA LEU A 217 -4.11 3.81 17.92
C LEU A 217 -5.02 3.06 16.96
N ASP A 218 -5.01 1.73 17.02
CA ASP A 218 -5.92 0.85 16.29
C ASP A 218 -7.39 1.22 16.55
N ASN A 219 -7.76 1.36 17.82
CA ASN A 219 -9.13 1.73 18.17
C ASN A 219 -9.48 3.17 17.76
N THR A 220 -8.48 4.05 17.68
CA THR A 220 -8.65 5.43 17.23
C THR A 220 -8.96 5.47 15.73
N VAL A 221 -8.22 4.75 14.88
CA VAL A 221 -8.51 4.69 13.44
C VAL A 221 -9.82 3.98 13.15
N ARG A 222 -10.17 2.90 13.90
CA ARG A 222 -11.48 2.23 13.80
C ARG A 222 -12.65 3.16 14.11
N ALA A 223 -12.47 4.12 15.00
CA ALA A 223 -13.52 5.11 15.31
C ALA A 223 -13.89 6.01 14.12
N ALA A 224 -13.03 6.13 13.13
CA ALA A 224 -13.30 6.81 11.86
C ALA A 224 -13.78 5.87 10.73
N GLY A 225 -13.96 4.58 11.02
CA GLY A 225 -14.37 3.59 10.02
C GLY A 225 -13.25 3.10 9.10
N MET A 226 -11.99 3.25 9.52
CA MET A 226 -10.83 2.68 8.87
C MET A 226 -10.41 1.38 9.56
N ASP A 227 -9.80 0.46 8.83
CA ASP A 227 -9.40 -0.86 9.33
C ASP A 227 -7.87 -0.91 9.49
N PRO A 228 -7.32 -0.89 10.74
CA PRO A 228 -5.89 -1.01 10.97
C PRO A 228 -5.40 -2.41 10.55
N PHE A 229 -4.18 -2.49 9.98
CA PHE A 229 -3.62 -3.76 9.54
C PHE A 229 -2.16 -4.00 9.96
N PHE A 230 -1.43 -2.95 10.32
CA PHE A 230 -0.14 -3.07 11.00
C PHE A 230 0.13 -1.86 11.88
N ASP A 231 0.94 -2.08 12.91
CA ASP A 231 1.46 -1.05 13.81
C ASP A 231 2.86 -1.42 14.32
N ILE A 232 3.77 -0.46 14.24
CA ILE A 232 5.09 -0.48 14.85
C ILE A 232 5.13 0.70 15.81
N VAL A 233 5.17 0.42 17.10
CA VAL A 233 5.27 1.44 18.15
C VAL A 233 6.50 1.15 18.99
N GLU A 234 7.46 2.08 18.98
CA GLU A 234 8.74 1.87 19.61
C GLU A 234 9.21 3.11 20.38
N PHE A 235 9.76 2.87 21.61
CA PHE A 235 10.23 3.93 22.49
C PHE A 235 11.74 3.89 22.66
N GLY A 236 12.37 5.07 22.56
CA GLY A 236 13.78 5.28 22.84
C GLY A 236 14.69 4.37 22.05
N LYS A 237 15.42 3.47 22.72
CA LYS A 237 16.35 2.54 22.07
C LYS A 237 15.71 1.43 21.26
N GLN A 238 14.43 1.11 21.49
CA GLN A 238 13.70 0.09 20.72
C GLN A 238 13.57 0.53 19.27
N ALA A 239 13.37 1.83 19.02
CA ALA A 239 13.28 2.42 17.68
C ALA A 239 14.57 2.28 16.83
N ALA A 240 15.65 1.72 17.39
CA ALA A 240 16.86 1.40 16.62
C ALA A 240 16.71 0.17 15.70
N LEU A 241 15.58 -0.55 15.75
CA LEU A 241 15.24 -1.64 14.85
C LEU A 241 14.10 -1.19 13.91
N PRO A 242 14.33 -1.10 12.59
CA PRO A 242 13.34 -0.51 11.67
C PRO A 242 11.95 -1.13 11.67
N HIS A 243 11.86 -2.44 11.88
CA HIS A 243 10.61 -3.21 11.86
C HIS A 243 10.25 -3.82 13.22
N GLY A 244 10.73 -3.22 14.29
CA GLY A 244 10.45 -3.70 15.63
C GLY A 244 11.12 -5.04 15.96
N GLY A 245 10.36 -5.93 16.58
CA GLY A 245 10.84 -7.25 17.04
C GLY A 245 10.95 -7.34 18.55
N HIS A 246 10.46 -6.32 19.27
CA HIS A 246 10.33 -6.31 20.72
C HIS A 246 8.95 -6.83 21.15
N ASP A 247 8.79 -7.08 22.45
CA ASP A 247 7.53 -7.63 23.02
C ASP A 247 6.47 -6.55 23.31
N GLY A 248 6.80 -5.27 23.03
CA GLY A 248 5.89 -4.14 23.22
C GLY A 248 5.65 -3.74 24.69
N THR A 249 6.45 -4.27 25.62
CA THR A 249 6.31 -4.01 27.06
C THR A 249 7.13 -2.83 27.57
N ALA A 250 7.97 -2.22 26.69
CA ALA A 250 8.73 -1.05 27.06
C ALA A 250 7.82 0.11 27.46
N THR A 251 8.23 0.85 28.51
CA THR A 251 7.45 1.96 29.03
C THR A 251 8.05 3.29 28.64
N LEU A 252 7.19 4.22 28.21
CA LEU A 252 7.57 5.54 27.77
C LEU A 252 8.11 6.41 28.92
N LYS A 253 9.28 7.01 28.70
CA LYS A 253 9.98 7.87 29.65
C LYS A 253 10.23 9.26 29.08
N PRO A 254 10.43 10.28 29.94
CA PRO A 254 10.89 11.59 29.50
C PRO A 254 12.23 11.47 28.73
N GLY A 255 12.32 12.14 27.57
CA GLY A 255 13.51 12.12 26.72
C GLY A 255 13.61 10.93 25.76
N ASP A 256 12.68 9.97 25.81
CA ASP A 256 12.54 8.97 24.76
C ASP A 256 11.88 9.56 23.50
N PHE A 257 12.40 9.23 22.34
CA PHE A 257 11.60 9.34 21.12
C PHE A 257 10.52 8.28 21.11
N VAL A 258 9.38 8.62 20.55
CA VAL A 258 8.29 7.74 20.17
C VAL A 258 8.34 7.65 18.65
N LEU A 259 8.64 6.48 18.12
CA LEU A 259 8.53 6.15 16.70
C LEU A 259 7.23 5.35 16.54
N ILE A 260 6.37 5.83 15.66
CA ILE A 260 5.11 5.15 15.30
C ILE A 260 5.06 5.05 13.78
N ASP A 261 4.93 3.82 13.29
CA ASP A 261 4.75 3.48 11.89
C ASP A 261 3.52 2.59 11.77
N VAL A 262 2.49 3.09 11.08
CA VAL A 262 1.18 2.46 11.10
C VAL A 262 0.44 2.58 9.78
N GLY A 263 -0.34 1.54 9.49
CA GLY A 263 -1.20 1.48 8.33
C GLY A 263 -2.63 1.10 8.66
N ALA A 264 -3.55 1.70 7.90
CA ALA A 264 -4.97 1.37 7.92
C ALA A 264 -5.53 1.29 6.51
N HIS A 265 -6.66 0.59 6.34
CA HIS A 265 -7.38 0.53 5.07
C HIS A 265 -8.63 1.41 5.09
N LEU A 266 -8.90 2.06 3.96
CA LEU A 266 -10.16 2.71 3.66
C LEU A 266 -10.60 2.30 2.25
N TYR A 267 -11.76 1.65 2.13
CA TYR A 267 -12.28 1.15 0.85
C TYR A 267 -11.30 0.27 0.06
N GLY A 268 -10.46 -0.50 0.77
CA GLY A 268 -9.45 -1.38 0.22
C GLY A 268 -8.09 -0.71 -0.09
N TYR A 269 -7.96 0.62 0.07
CA TYR A 269 -6.68 1.32 -0.11
C TYR A 269 -5.93 1.44 1.20
N SER A 270 -4.61 1.29 1.12
CA SER A 270 -3.71 1.28 2.27
C SER A 270 -3.18 2.67 2.61
N SER A 271 -3.02 2.97 3.88
CA SER A 271 -2.10 4.00 4.36
C SER A 271 -0.81 3.38 4.86
N ASP A 272 0.25 4.19 4.87
CA ASP A 272 1.56 3.85 5.39
C ASP A 272 2.25 5.14 5.83
N VAL A 273 2.34 5.40 7.13
CA VAL A 273 2.88 6.66 7.63
C VAL A 273 3.66 6.46 8.92
N CYS A 274 4.85 7.05 8.95
CA CYS A 274 5.70 7.03 10.12
C CYS A 274 5.97 8.42 10.67
N ARG A 275 5.95 8.54 12.00
CA ARG A 275 6.32 9.74 12.74
C ARG A 275 7.21 9.42 13.92
N THR A 276 8.30 10.17 14.04
CA THR A 276 9.17 10.17 15.24
C THR A 276 9.06 11.49 15.96
N PHE A 277 8.73 11.46 17.27
CA PHE A 277 8.46 12.66 18.05
C PHE A 277 8.73 12.47 19.55
N TYR A 278 8.80 13.56 20.31
CA TYR A 278 8.78 13.53 21.75
C TYR A 278 7.34 13.53 22.32
N PRO A 279 7.12 12.82 23.45
CA PRO A 279 5.81 12.83 24.12
C PRO A 279 5.45 14.23 24.65
N PRO A 280 4.15 14.52 24.89
CA PRO A 280 3.69 15.86 25.25
C PRO A 280 4.17 16.34 26.63
N PHE A 281 4.56 15.41 27.51
CA PHE A 281 5.10 15.71 28.84
C PHE A 281 6.62 15.98 28.83
N PHE A 282 7.31 15.84 27.69
CA PHE A 282 8.71 16.22 27.54
C PHE A 282 8.79 17.66 27.00
N PRO A 283 9.34 18.61 27.79
CA PRO A 283 9.22 20.02 27.46
C PRO A 283 10.09 20.47 26.27
N ASN A 284 9.69 21.59 25.67
CA ASN A 284 10.47 22.30 24.68
C ASN A 284 10.75 23.72 25.23
N PRO A 285 12.01 24.14 25.51
CA PRO A 285 13.25 23.40 25.25
C PRO A 285 13.47 22.22 26.23
N PRO A 286 14.24 21.20 25.81
CA PRO A 286 14.57 20.06 26.67
C PRO A 286 15.37 20.46 27.89
N PRO A 287 15.14 19.84 29.07
CA PRO A 287 15.98 20.09 30.24
C PRO A 287 17.42 19.65 29.97
N PRO A 288 18.43 20.41 30.49
CA PRO A 288 19.86 20.16 30.22
C PRO A 288 20.38 18.77 30.61
N GLU A 289 19.74 18.13 31.59
CA GLU A 289 20.08 16.77 32.03
C GLU A 289 19.79 15.70 31.01
N TYR A 290 18.93 15.98 30.02
CA TYR A 290 18.69 15.08 28.87
C TYR A 290 19.61 15.48 27.73
N ASN A 291 20.60 14.66 27.43
CA ASN A 291 21.49 14.89 26.28
C ASN A 291 20.77 14.49 24.98
N VAL A 292 19.99 15.41 24.42
CA VAL A 292 19.18 15.17 23.20
C VAL A 292 19.78 15.78 21.94
N THR A 293 20.97 16.37 22.01
CA THR A 293 21.58 17.12 20.90
C THR A 293 21.71 16.28 19.64
N GLU A 294 22.20 15.05 19.76
CA GLU A 294 22.33 14.12 18.63
C GLU A 294 20.97 13.68 18.09
N LYS A 295 20.02 13.35 18.96
CA LYS A 295 18.65 13.00 18.59
C LYS A 295 17.99 14.09 17.73
N LEU A 296 18.11 15.35 18.15
CA LEU A 296 17.55 16.49 17.41
C LEU A 296 18.25 16.71 16.08
N LYS A 297 19.58 16.53 16.03
CA LYS A 297 20.36 16.61 14.78
C LYS A 297 19.91 15.53 13.80
N VAL A 298 19.79 14.29 14.25
CA VAL A 298 19.38 13.15 13.41
C VAL A 298 17.92 13.30 12.97
N TRP A 299 17.03 13.76 13.85
CA TRP A 299 15.64 14.05 13.50
C TRP A 299 15.54 15.01 12.31
N GLN A 300 16.29 16.13 12.38
CA GLN A 300 16.31 17.11 11.29
C GLN A 300 16.97 16.54 10.04
N LEU A 301 18.06 15.77 10.18
CA LEU A 301 18.74 15.12 9.06
C LEU A 301 17.82 14.20 8.26
N VAL A 302 16.99 13.41 8.95
CA VAL A 302 16.02 12.51 8.29
C VAL A 302 14.94 13.32 7.57
N LEU A 303 14.46 14.42 8.14
CA LEU A 303 13.53 15.32 7.48
C LEU A 303 14.15 15.98 6.24
N ASP A 304 15.40 16.41 6.32
CA ASP A 304 16.14 17.00 5.20
C ASP A 304 16.37 15.95 4.07
N ALA A 305 16.63 14.70 4.44
CA ALA A 305 16.76 13.59 3.49
C ALA A 305 15.42 13.31 2.77
N GLN A 306 14.30 13.30 3.51
CA GLN A 306 12.97 13.19 2.92
C GLN A 306 12.72 14.35 1.93
N ALA A 307 13.00 15.57 2.32
CA ALA A 307 12.85 16.73 1.44
C ALA A 307 13.72 16.67 0.18
N ALA A 308 14.91 16.06 0.26
CA ALA A 308 15.78 15.84 -0.89
C ALA A 308 15.19 14.82 -1.86
N SER A 309 14.62 13.71 -1.37
CA SER A 309 13.96 12.71 -2.20
C SER A 309 12.73 13.27 -2.92
N VAL A 310 11.89 14.04 -2.23
CA VAL A 310 10.69 14.68 -2.81
C VAL A 310 11.03 15.52 -4.04
N LYS A 311 12.14 16.25 -4.01
CA LYS A 311 12.62 17.06 -5.15
C LYS A 311 13.03 16.23 -6.37
N GLN A 312 13.32 14.94 -6.19
CA GLN A 312 13.66 14.01 -7.27
C GLN A 312 12.46 13.18 -7.75
N MET A 313 11.31 13.25 -7.04
CA MET A 313 10.06 12.60 -7.48
C MET A 313 9.39 13.41 -8.60
N VAL A 314 10.01 13.42 -9.74
CA VAL A 314 9.55 14.18 -10.92
C VAL A 314 9.28 13.23 -12.09
N PRO A 315 8.40 13.60 -13.04
CA PRO A 315 8.18 12.81 -14.25
C PRO A 315 9.50 12.54 -14.98
N ASN A 316 9.66 11.32 -15.48
CA ASN A 316 10.86 10.80 -16.13
C ASN A 316 12.11 10.68 -15.23
N GLY A 317 12.01 10.93 -13.93
CA GLY A 317 13.04 10.56 -12.96
C GLY A 317 13.10 9.04 -12.78
N THR A 318 14.22 8.51 -12.28
CA THR A 318 14.36 7.09 -11.97
C THR A 318 14.08 6.83 -10.49
N ALA A 319 13.56 5.65 -10.16
CA ALA A 319 13.35 5.23 -8.77
C ALA A 319 14.65 5.26 -7.95
N SER A 320 15.79 4.91 -8.57
CA SER A 320 17.11 5.00 -7.95
C SER A 320 17.54 6.44 -7.63
N ALA A 321 17.22 7.41 -8.49
CA ALA A 321 17.59 8.81 -8.24
C ALA A 321 16.90 9.37 -7.00
N VAL A 322 15.66 8.94 -6.74
CA VAL A 322 14.90 9.35 -5.55
C VAL A 322 15.52 8.79 -4.27
N ASP A 323 15.88 7.49 -4.25
CA ASP A 323 16.61 6.87 -3.11
C ASP A 323 17.97 7.53 -2.88
N LEU A 324 18.78 7.67 -3.95
CA LEU A 324 20.12 8.22 -3.86
C LEU A 324 20.14 9.67 -3.36
N ALA A 325 19.10 10.46 -3.63
CA ALA A 325 18.99 11.83 -3.14
C ALA A 325 18.85 11.87 -1.60
N ALA A 326 17.97 11.06 -1.02
CA ALA A 326 17.83 10.96 0.44
C ALA A 326 19.07 10.35 1.08
N ARG A 327 19.55 9.25 0.52
CA ARG A 327 20.71 8.52 1.01
C ARG A 327 21.98 9.38 1.03
N GLY A 328 22.20 10.17 -0.02
CA GLY A 328 23.35 11.08 -0.10
C GLY A 328 23.36 12.14 1.00
N VAL A 329 22.19 12.63 1.45
CA VAL A 329 22.09 13.56 2.59
C VAL A 329 22.53 12.88 3.89
N ILE A 330 22.07 11.65 4.11
CA ILE A 330 22.38 10.87 5.32
C ILE A 330 23.86 10.45 5.32
N GLU A 331 24.39 9.98 4.20
CA GLU A 331 25.80 9.59 4.04
C GLU A 331 26.75 10.79 4.26
N ALA A 332 26.44 11.95 3.71
CA ALA A 332 27.23 13.16 3.88
C ALA A 332 27.31 13.64 5.34
N ALA A 333 26.33 13.27 6.16
CA ALA A 333 26.31 13.57 7.60
C ALA A 333 27.02 12.51 8.45
N GLY A 334 27.49 11.40 7.83
CA GLY A 334 28.22 10.31 8.48
C GLY A 334 27.34 9.21 9.07
N TYR A 335 26.06 9.09 8.64
CA TYR A 335 25.10 8.07 9.09
C TYR A 335 24.69 7.12 7.97
N GLY A 336 25.56 6.91 6.96
CA GLY A 336 25.24 6.06 5.81
C GLY A 336 25.00 4.58 6.18
N ASP A 337 25.73 4.06 7.15
CA ASP A 337 25.59 2.68 7.62
C ASP A 337 24.32 2.46 8.47
N GLU A 338 23.75 3.53 9.02
CA GLU A 338 22.54 3.54 9.83
C GLU A 338 21.26 3.70 8.99
N PHE A 339 21.36 3.97 7.68
CA PHE A 339 20.23 3.93 6.76
C PHE A 339 20.23 2.60 5.99
N THR A 340 19.63 1.58 6.56
CA THR A 340 19.81 0.16 6.17
C THR A 340 18.83 -0.35 5.12
N HIS A 341 17.70 0.32 4.89
CA HIS A 341 16.65 -0.13 3.97
C HIS A 341 16.53 0.77 2.73
N ARG A 342 15.64 0.42 1.79
CA ARG A 342 15.25 1.26 0.66
C ARG A 342 14.53 2.52 1.14
N LEU A 343 14.50 3.54 0.29
CA LEU A 343 13.81 4.79 0.62
C LEU A 343 12.29 4.63 0.72
N GLY A 344 11.70 3.73 -0.07
CA GLY A 344 10.25 3.57 -0.09
C GLY A 344 9.75 2.65 -1.19
N HIS A 345 8.45 2.68 -1.42
CA HIS A 345 7.75 1.80 -2.36
C HIS A 345 6.50 2.50 -2.91
N SER A 346 5.96 1.97 -4.00
CA SER A 346 4.61 2.37 -4.44
C SER A 346 3.57 1.83 -3.46
N ILE A 347 2.45 2.54 -3.36
CA ILE A 347 1.34 2.21 -2.47
C ILE A 347 0.00 2.41 -3.19
N GLY A 348 -0.97 1.59 -2.86
CA GLY A 348 -2.31 1.65 -3.42
C GLY A 348 -3.27 0.75 -2.68
N ILE A 349 -3.81 -0.26 -3.37
CA ILE A 349 -4.63 -1.29 -2.74
C ILE A 349 -3.80 -2.24 -1.85
N LYS A 350 -2.50 -2.36 -2.14
CA LYS A 350 -1.51 -2.97 -1.24
C LYS A 350 -0.67 -1.87 -0.61
N ALA A 351 -0.18 -2.09 0.61
CA ALA A 351 0.80 -1.21 1.22
C ALA A 351 2.08 -1.19 0.37
N HIS A 352 2.64 -2.36 0.06
CA HIS A 352 3.83 -2.49 -0.78
C HIS A 352 3.46 -2.89 -2.21
N GLU A 353 3.63 -1.97 -3.15
CA GLU A 353 3.49 -2.22 -4.59
C GLU A 353 4.78 -1.85 -5.34
N SER A 354 4.99 -2.46 -6.52
CA SER A 354 6.01 -1.98 -7.46
C SER A 354 5.61 -0.63 -8.09
N PRO A 355 6.61 0.18 -8.54
CA PRO A 355 8.04 0.01 -8.37
C PRO A 355 8.54 0.43 -6.99
N TYR A 356 9.71 -0.11 -6.62
CA TYR A 356 10.36 0.17 -5.35
C TYR A 356 11.43 1.25 -5.50
N LEU A 357 11.42 2.25 -4.61
CA LEU A 357 12.44 3.30 -4.53
C LEU A 357 13.67 2.77 -3.80
N ASN A 358 14.62 2.21 -4.53
CA ASN A 358 15.88 1.74 -4.00
C ASN A 358 17.05 2.16 -4.89
N LYS A 359 18.25 2.26 -4.32
CA LYS A 359 19.45 2.74 -4.99
C LYS A 359 19.87 1.95 -6.22
N GLY A 360 19.36 0.74 -6.43
CA GLY A 360 19.65 -0.13 -7.57
C GLY A 360 18.59 -0.13 -8.67
N ASN A 361 17.45 0.52 -8.48
CA ASN A 361 16.36 0.53 -9.45
C ASN A 361 16.50 1.66 -10.46
N PHE A 362 17.37 1.46 -11.45
CA PHE A 362 17.61 2.43 -12.54
C PHE A 362 16.60 2.32 -13.69
N GLU A 363 15.83 1.24 -13.75
CA GLU A 363 14.94 0.93 -14.87
C GLU A 363 13.54 1.52 -14.68
N ALA A 364 13.05 1.58 -13.45
CA ALA A 364 11.73 2.13 -13.17
C ALA A 364 11.73 3.65 -13.33
N ILE A 365 10.95 4.11 -14.31
CA ILE A 365 10.77 5.53 -14.62
C ILE A 365 9.48 6.03 -13.99
N LEU A 366 9.57 7.14 -13.28
CA LEU A 366 8.42 7.75 -12.61
C LEU A 366 7.49 8.41 -13.63
N ARG A 367 6.20 8.13 -13.52
CA ARG A 367 5.15 8.72 -14.37
C ARG A 367 4.14 9.49 -13.50
N PRO A 368 3.50 10.55 -14.03
CA PRO A 368 2.41 11.22 -13.33
C PRO A 368 1.31 10.25 -12.90
N GLY A 369 0.78 10.45 -11.69
CA GLY A 369 -0.21 9.56 -11.08
C GLY A 369 0.37 8.37 -10.30
N MET A 370 1.67 8.12 -10.37
CA MET A 370 2.34 7.18 -9.47
C MET A 370 2.39 7.73 -8.06
N VAL A 371 2.22 6.84 -7.07
CA VAL A 371 2.19 7.19 -5.64
C VAL A 371 3.24 6.36 -4.90
N PHE A 372 4.01 7.04 -4.05
CA PHE A 372 5.12 6.42 -3.31
C PHE A 372 5.12 6.84 -1.85
N THR A 373 5.62 5.96 -0.99
CA THR A 373 6.16 6.33 0.32
C THR A 373 7.51 7.01 0.14
N SER A 374 7.85 7.93 1.05
CA SER A 374 9.21 8.43 1.24
C SER A 374 9.52 8.37 2.73
N GLU A 375 10.30 7.37 3.11
CA GLU A 375 10.51 6.90 4.48
C GLU A 375 12.00 6.78 4.86
N PRO A 376 12.83 7.81 4.64
CA PRO A 376 14.22 7.70 5.08
C PRO A 376 14.28 7.52 6.60
N GLY A 377 15.26 6.74 7.07
CA GLY A 377 15.47 6.48 8.48
C GLY A 377 16.95 6.40 8.86
N VAL A 378 17.24 6.70 10.11
CA VAL A 378 18.56 6.53 10.75
C VAL A 378 18.37 5.79 12.07
N TYR A 379 19.04 4.67 12.22
CA TYR A 379 18.87 3.73 13.34
C TYR A 379 20.20 3.52 14.06
N VAL A 380 20.39 4.26 15.15
CA VAL A 380 21.62 4.18 15.98
C VAL A 380 21.45 3.07 17.00
N LEU A 381 22.02 1.92 16.71
CA LEU A 381 21.82 0.68 17.46
C LEU A 381 22.00 0.86 18.98
N ASN A 382 21.06 0.35 19.77
CA ASN A 382 20.96 0.47 21.23
C ASN A 382 20.81 1.91 21.77
N GLN A 383 20.52 2.89 20.92
CA GLN A 383 20.35 4.28 21.35
C GLN A 383 18.97 4.84 20.96
N PHE A 384 18.70 4.98 19.67
CA PHE A 384 17.44 5.51 19.14
C PHE A 384 17.32 5.26 17.63
N GLY A 385 16.10 5.37 17.11
CA GLY A 385 15.81 5.47 15.68
C GLY A 385 14.97 6.67 15.36
N VAL A 386 15.08 7.14 14.12
CA VAL A 386 14.23 8.20 13.55
C VAL A 386 13.83 7.77 12.15
N ARG A 387 12.53 7.75 11.87
CA ARG A 387 11.94 7.63 10.54
C ARG A 387 10.82 8.66 10.37
N HIS A 388 10.79 9.33 9.23
CA HIS A 388 9.65 10.15 8.80
C HIS A 388 9.15 9.58 7.48
N GLU A 389 7.85 9.38 7.37
CA GLU A 389 7.24 8.81 6.19
C GLU A 389 5.99 9.57 5.81
N ASP A 390 5.96 9.93 4.54
CA ASP A 390 4.82 10.59 3.90
C ASP A 390 4.52 9.92 2.56
N ILE A 391 3.27 10.06 2.12
CA ILE A 391 2.81 9.58 0.83
C ILE A 391 2.81 10.72 -0.18
N LEU A 392 3.41 10.46 -1.32
CA LEU A 392 3.70 11.44 -2.35
C LEU A 392 3.18 10.99 -3.71
N VAL A 393 2.52 11.91 -4.43
CA VAL A 393 2.04 11.69 -5.79
C VAL A 393 2.96 12.40 -6.77
N VAL A 394 3.43 11.70 -7.79
CA VAL A 394 4.13 12.32 -8.92
C VAL A 394 3.12 13.10 -9.75
N ARG A 395 3.32 14.43 -9.91
CA ARG A 395 2.44 15.33 -10.67
C ARG A 395 3.08 15.73 -12.02
N GLU A 396 2.23 16.08 -12.99
CA GLU A 396 2.68 16.49 -14.34
C GLU A 396 3.52 17.76 -14.33
N ASP A 397 3.26 18.70 -13.42
CA ASP A 397 3.99 19.97 -13.27
C ASP A 397 5.40 19.80 -12.69
N GLY A 398 5.77 18.59 -12.28
CA GLY A 398 7.10 18.23 -11.80
C GLY A 398 7.30 18.37 -10.29
N GLU A 399 6.32 18.86 -9.52
CA GLU A 399 6.36 18.88 -8.07
C GLU A 399 5.55 17.71 -7.50
N ALA A 400 6.16 16.89 -6.65
CA ALA A 400 5.44 15.81 -5.96
C ALA A 400 4.52 16.39 -4.88
N GLU A 401 3.25 15.95 -4.88
CA GLU A 401 2.25 16.36 -3.88
C GLU A 401 2.27 15.41 -2.67
N ASN A 402 2.46 15.98 -1.47
CA ASN A 402 2.25 15.23 -0.23
C ASN A 402 0.74 15.09 0.05
N ILE A 403 0.26 13.85 0.13
CA ILE A 403 -1.15 13.51 0.37
C ILE A 403 -1.41 12.87 1.74
N SER A 404 -0.44 12.88 2.65
CA SER A 404 -0.55 12.30 4.01
C SER A 404 -0.91 13.31 5.10
N GLY A 405 -1.55 14.44 4.76
CA GLY A 405 -1.97 15.44 5.75
C GLY A 405 -0.84 16.33 6.27
N GLY A 406 0.30 16.36 5.59
CA GLY A 406 1.45 17.20 5.84
C GLY A 406 2.52 16.53 6.70
N SER A 407 3.78 16.87 6.39
CA SER A 407 4.97 16.35 7.05
C SER A 407 5.09 16.81 8.49
N ALA A 408 5.93 16.12 9.28
CA ALA A 408 6.29 16.55 10.64
C ALA A 408 6.92 17.94 10.62
N ARG A 409 6.56 18.78 11.61
CA ARG A 409 7.03 20.17 11.70
C ARG A 409 8.19 20.34 12.67
N SER A 410 8.20 19.53 13.70
CA SER A 410 9.24 19.53 14.74
C SER A 410 9.19 18.19 15.51
N PRO A 411 10.22 17.90 16.34
CA PRO A 411 10.17 16.74 17.24
C PRO A 411 9.00 16.76 18.24
N TRP A 412 8.29 17.88 18.39
CA TRP A 412 7.11 18.04 19.24
C TRP A 412 5.79 18.17 18.46
N GLU A 413 5.86 18.24 17.12
CA GLU A 413 4.71 18.40 16.23
C GLU A 413 4.81 17.41 15.05
N PRO A 414 4.42 16.15 15.26
CA PRO A 414 4.50 15.11 14.22
C PRO A 414 3.58 15.32 13.04
#